data_d0cf165aa346d65103d0f69a9b9a0734
#
_entry.id   d0cf165aa346d65103d0f69a9b9a0734
#
_cell.length_a   1.000
_cell.length_b   1.000
_cell.length_c   1.000
_cell.angle_alpha   90.00
_cell.angle_beta   90.00
_cell.angle_gamma   90.00
#
_symmetry.space_group_name_H-M   'P 1'
#
loop_
_entity.id
_entity.type
_entity.pdbx_description
1 polymer ?
#
loop_
_entity_poly.entity_id
_entity_poly.type
_entity_poly.pdbx_seq_one_letter_code
_entity_poly.pdbx_strand_id
1 'polypeptide(L)'
;MSETLLSSRNLAFELYEVLDAEGLTQRERFAEHNRETFDAAISTARSIAEKFFAPHNRKNDENEPRYEDGQAILIPEVKPAVDAFLEAGFLNAARSFEAGGMQLPTLLSQACFAHFQSANAASTSYPFLTMGAANLIESFGTEEQKQRFLQPMIDGRFFGTMALTEPHAGSSLSDIRTRAEPAADGSYRLKGNKIFISGGDHPLSENIVHMVLAKLPDAPAGVKGISLFIVPKFLVNDDGSLGPRNDVLLAGLFHKMGWRGTTSTALNFGDNGNCVGYLVGKPHQGLSCMFQMMNEARIGVGMGAVMLGYAGYLYSLEYARERPQGRLPDSKDPSTAPVAIIQHADIKRMLLTQKAYVEGAFDLGLYAARLFDDTTTLASDAERKHAHELLDLLTPIVKSWPSEFCLKANELAIQILGGHGYTREYPVEQYYRDNRLNPIHEGTHGIQSLDLLGRKLAQNGGAGLKQLIRLIADTGARAQKYASLTALREPLEHLVARLQSVTIGLLTDLAQGKVNRSLANSALYLKVFGHTVIGWRWLEQAIRAEEGLARGNAADVAFYKGKLQAARYFLTWEVPSCHHELAILEARDDTCLGMQDEWF
;
A
#
# COMPACT_ATOMS: atom_id res chain seq x y z
N MET A 1 19.14 -19.24 10.03
CA MET A 1 18.41 -18.16 10.72
C MET A 1 16.99 -18.20 10.20
N SER A 2 15.97 -18.17 11.07
CA SER A 2 14.58 -18.10 10.61
C SER A 2 14.35 -16.76 9.89
N GLU A 3 13.62 -16.79 8.77
CA GLU A 3 13.24 -15.58 8.03
C GLU A 3 12.08 -14.93 8.79
N THR A 4 12.34 -13.80 9.44
CA THR A 4 11.36 -13.12 10.31
C THR A 4 10.64 -11.94 9.65
N LEU A 5 11.13 -11.46 8.51
CA LEU A 5 10.59 -10.27 7.83
C LEU A 5 9.81 -10.63 6.55
N LEU A 6 10.39 -11.43 5.68
CA LEU A 6 9.80 -11.85 4.40
C LEU A 6 10.43 -13.18 3.98
N SER A 7 9.59 -14.14 3.55
CA SER A 7 10.08 -15.43 3.04
C SER A 7 10.70 -15.27 1.66
N SER A 8 12.01 -15.53 1.54
CA SER A 8 12.72 -15.49 0.25
C SER A 8 12.16 -16.51 -0.74
N ARG A 9 11.73 -17.71 -0.25
CA ARG A 9 11.15 -18.71 -1.14
C ARG A 9 9.79 -18.27 -1.68
N ASN A 10 8.96 -17.62 -0.83
CA ASN A 10 7.68 -17.08 -1.30
C ASN A 10 7.89 -15.93 -2.28
N LEU A 11 8.81 -15.00 -1.99
CA LEU A 11 9.14 -13.90 -2.89
C LEU A 11 9.62 -14.42 -4.26
N ALA A 12 10.52 -15.41 -4.29
CA ALA A 12 10.99 -16.01 -5.53
C ALA A 12 9.86 -16.71 -6.31
N PHE A 13 8.92 -17.37 -5.63
CA PHE A 13 7.75 -17.98 -6.25
C PHE A 13 6.86 -16.93 -6.92
N GLU A 14 6.55 -15.85 -6.21
CA GLU A 14 5.72 -14.78 -6.77
C GLU A 14 6.40 -14.11 -7.98
N LEU A 15 7.68 -13.77 -7.88
CA LEU A 15 8.39 -13.08 -8.95
C LEU A 15 8.59 -13.96 -10.18
N TYR A 16 9.08 -15.18 -9.99
CA TYR A 16 9.58 -15.98 -11.12
C TYR A 16 8.64 -17.08 -11.60
N GLU A 17 7.78 -17.60 -10.71
CA GLU A 17 6.86 -18.68 -11.09
C GLU A 17 5.43 -18.14 -11.38
N VAL A 18 4.98 -17.10 -10.67
CA VAL A 18 3.64 -16.53 -10.84
C VAL A 18 3.65 -15.37 -11.82
N LEU A 19 4.55 -14.39 -11.65
CA LEU A 19 4.53 -13.10 -12.36
C LEU A 19 5.53 -13.01 -13.52
N ASP A 20 6.33 -14.04 -13.76
CA ASP A 20 7.31 -14.07 -14.86
C ASP A 20 8.16 -12.79 -14.94
N ALA A 21 8.84 -12.47 -13.82
CA ALA A 21 9.69 -11.28 -13.76
C ALA A 21 10.84 -11.32 -14.79
N GLU A 22 11.35 -12.50 -15.12
CA GLU A 22 12.38 -12.68 -16.15
C GLU A 22 11.88 -12.27 -17.54
N GLY A 23 10.60 -12.48 -17.85
CA GLY A 23 9.98 -12.04 -19.10
C GLY A 23 10.00 -10.52 -19.30
N LEU A 24 10.14 -9.72 -18.22
CA LEU A 24 10.31 -8.27 -18.34
C LEU A 24 11.62 -7.87 -19.04
N THR A 25 12.68 -8.66 -18.92
CA THR A 25 13.99 -8.39 -19.55
C THR A 25 13.95 -8.46 -21.07
N GLN A 26 12.88 -9.01 -21.66
CA GLN A 26 12.65 -9.00 -23.11
C GLN A 26 12.15 -7.65 -23.63
N ARG A 27 11.81 -6.71 -22.72
CA ARG A 27 11.34 -5.37 -23.06
C ARG A 27 12.54 -4.42 -23.14
N GLU A 28 12.57 -3.56 -24.17
CA GLU A 28 13.67 -2.63 -24.43
C GLU A 28 14.11 -1.87 -23.16
N ARG A 29 13.15 -1.34 -22.39
CA ARG A 29 13.44 -0.61 -21.16
C ARG A 29 14.25 -1.41 -20.14
N PHE A 30 14.11 -2.72 -20.09
CA PHE A 30 14.69 -3.58 -19.06
C PHE A 30 15.74 -4.56 -19.61
N ALA A 31 16.17 -4.38 -20.86
CA ALA A 31 17.07 -5.31 -21.55
C ALA A 31 18.48 -5.42 -20.92
N GLU A 32 18.90 -4.40 -20.17
CA GLU A 32 20.17 -4.41 -19.43
C GLU A 32 20.14 -5.28 -18.15
N HIS A 33 18.94 -5.74 -17.75
CA HIS A 33 18.75 -6.57 -16.57
C HIS A 33 18.65 -8.05 -16.93
N ASN A 34 18.91 -8.87 -15.92
CA ASN A 34 18.72 -10.31 -15.92
C ASN A 34 18.35 -10.78 -14.50
N ARG A 35 18.10 -12.07 -14.33
CA ARG A 35 17.78 -12.64 -13.02
C ARG A 35 18.84 -12.36 -11.96
N GLU A 36 20.13 -12.42 -12.32
CA GLU A 36 21.21 -12.18 -11.36
C GLU A 36 21.19 -10.74 -10.84
N THR A 37 20.92 -9.75 -11.69
CA THR A 37 20.78 -8.35 -11.28
C THR A 37 19.56 -8.14 -10.39
N PHE A 38 18.45 -8.83 -10.68
CA PHE A 38 17.26 -8.80 -9.84
C PHE A 38 17.51 -9.40 -8.44
N ASP A 39 18.09 -10.60 -8.39
CA ASP A 39 18.42 -11.28 -7.15
C ASP A 39 19.46 -10.50 -6.33
N ALA A 40 20.42 -9.84 -6.97
CA ALA A 40 21.39 -8.96 -6.31
C ALA A 40 20.73 -7.73 -5.67
N ALA A 41 19.80 -7.07 -6.37
CA ALA A 41 19.05 -5.94 -5.83
C ALA A 41 18.20 -6.35 -4.62
N ILE A 42 17.48 -7.47 -4.70
CA ILE A 42 16.67 -8.02 -3.59
C ILE A 42 17.56 -8.37 -2.39
N SER A 43 18.70 -9.04 -2.63
CA SER A 43 19.64 -9.42 -1.57
C SER A 43 20.23 -8.19 -0.87
N THR A 44 20.56 -7.14 -1.62
CA THR A 44 21.06 -5.87 -1.10
C THR A 44 19.99 -5.18 -0.24
N ALA A 45 18.76 -5.08 -0.73
CA ALA A 45 17.63 -4.51 0.00
C ALA A 45 17.39 -5.25 1.32
N ARG A 46 17.36 -6.59 1.27
CA ARG A 46 17.24 -7.45 2.46
C ARG A 46 18.35 -7.17 3.47
N SER A 47 19.62 -7.16 3.02
CA SER A 47 20.78 -6.95 3.90
C SER A 47 20.72 -5.60 4.60
N ILE A 48 20.36 -4.52 3.88
CA ILE A 48 20.22 -3.18 4.46
C ILE A 48 19.04 -3.14 5.43
N ALA A 49 17.89 -3.71 5.07
CA ALA A 49 16.72 -3.75 5.92
C ALA A 49 17.00 -4.48 7.25
N GLU A 50 17.65 -5.64 7.20
CA GLU A 50 18.00 -6.44 8.37
C GLU A 50 19.08 -5.76 9.24
N LYS A 51 20.05 -5.09 8.62
CA LYS A 51 21.20 -4.51 9.33
C LYS A 51 20.90 -3.12 9.91
N PHE A 52 20.14 -2.28 9.22
CA PHE A 52 19.98 -0.89 9.58
C PHE A 52 18.56 -0.52 10.03
N PHE A 53 17.50 -1.13 9.45
CA PHE A 53 16.11 -0.77 9.75
C PHE A 53 15.51 -1.61 10.88
N ALA A 54 15.66 -2.93 10.83
CA ALA A 54 15.06 -3.82 11.83
C ALA A 54 15.58 -3.58 13.26
N PRO A 55 16.88 -3.33 13.51
CA PRO A 55 17.41 -3.23 14.87
C PRO A 55 16.83 -2.09 15.70
N HIS A 56 16.37 -1.00 15.07
CA HIS A 56 15.84 0.14 15.80
C HIS A 56 14.31 0.26 15.72
N ASN A 57 13.59 -0.70 15.11
CA ASN A 57 12.14 -0.62 14.96
C ASN A 57 11.42 -0.45 16.30
N ARG A 58 11.72 -1.28 17.28
CA ARG A 58 11.15 -1.19 18.63
C ARG A 58 11.57 0.11 19.33
N LYS A 59 12.83 0.48 19.29
CA LYS A 59 13.34 1.71 19.90
C LYS A 59 12.64 2.94 19.30
N ASN A 60 12.37 2.92 18.02
CA ASN A 60 11.68 3.99 17.29
C ASN A 60 10.21 4.14 17.72
N ASP A 61 9.54 3.03 18.03
CA ASP A 61 8.19 3.04 18.59
C ASP A 61 8.15 3.51 20.06
N GLU A 62 9.13 3.11 20.84
CA GLU A 62 9.23 3.49 22.27
C GLU A 62 9.66 4.95 22.48
N ASN A 63 10.36 5.55 21.52
CA ASN A 63 10.90 6.90 21.58
C ASN A 63 10.37 7.73 20.42
N GLU A 64 9.13 8.18 20.55
CA GLU A 64 8.47 9.02 19.54
C GLU A 64 9.28 10.29 19.25
N PRO A 65 9.18 10.85 18.02
CA PRO A 65 9.74 12.16 17.72
C PRO A 65 9.28 13.23 18.70
N ARG A 66 10.19 14.10 19.12
CA ARG A 66 9.93 15.19 20.06
C ARG A 66 9.97 16.53 19.35
N TYR A 67 9.16 17.47 19.81
CA TYR A 67 9.21 18.85 19.38
C TYR A 67 10.13 19.65 20.31
N GLU A 68 11.20 20.20 19.77
CA GLU A 68 12.18 21.03 20.51
C GLU A 68 12.57 22.24 19.65
N ASP A 69 12.42 23.44 20.16
CA ASP A 69 12.84 24.71 19.52
C ASP A 69 12.38 24.88 18.07
N GLY A 70 11.13 24.50 17.78
CA GLY A 70 10.56 24.64 16.45
C GLY A 70 10.98 23.56 15.44
N GLN A 71 11.57 22.47 15.91
CA GLN A 71 12.05 21.36 15.09
C GLN A 71 11.60 19.99 15.65
N ALA A 72 11.53 19.00 14.78
CA ALA A 72 11.32 17.62 15.18
C ALA A 72 12.67 16.91 15.42
N ILE A 73 12.80 16.26 16.56
CA ILE A 73 13.98 15.48 16.95
C ILE A 73 13.65 13.99 16.89
N LEU A 74 14.48 13.23 16.18
CA LEU A 74 14.37 11.78 16.00
C LEU A 74 15.44 11.04 16.80
N ILE A 75 15.27 9.75 17.01
CA ILE A 75 16.35 8.89 17.50
C ILE A 75 17.49 8.83 16.48
N PRO A 76 18.76 8.72 16.93
CA PRO A 76 19.91 8.84 16.04
C PRO A 76 20.04 7.71 15.00
N GLU A 77 19.43 6.55 15.24
CA GLU A 77 19.53 5.38 14.36
C GLU A 77 18.76 5.54 13.03
N VAL A 78 17.79 6.46 12.97
CA VAL A 78 16.99 6.67 11.74
C VAL A 78 17.85 7.19 10.60
N LYS A 79 18.74 8.16 10.87
CA LYS A 79 19.58 8.78 9.81
C LYS A 79 20.50 7.76 9.13
N PRO A 80 21.31 6.95 9.83
CA PRO A 80 22.15 5.93 9.18
C PRO A 80 21.35 4.89 8.37
N ALA A 81 20.13 4.55 8.81
CA ALA A 81 19.29 3.63 8.06
C ALA A 81 18.82 4.24 6.74
N VAL A 82 18.35 5.49 6.80
CA VAL A 82 17.91 6.22 5.61
C VAL A 82 19.09 6.49 4.68
N ASP A 83 20.27 6.85 5.19
CA ASP A 83 21.48 7.07 4.39
C ASP A 83 21.88 5.78 3.65
N ALA A 84 21.89 4.63 4.31
CA ALA A 84 22.19 3.35 3.67
C ALA A 84 21.20 2.99 2.54
N PHE A 85 19.91 3.37 2.71
CA PHE A 85 18.90 3.21 1.66
C PHE A 85 19.18 4.11 0.44
N LEU A 86 19.56 5.37 0.70
CA LEU A 86 19.90 6.36 -0.34
C LEU A 86 21.19 5.99 -1.09
N GLU A 87 22.25 5.66 -0.36
CA GLU A 87 23.56 5.27 -0.91
C GLU A 87 23.46 4.02 -1.79
N ALA A 88 22.56 3.08 -1.46
CA ALA A 88 22.30 1.92 -2.28
C ALA A 88 21.41 2.20 -3.50
N GLY A 89 20.95 3.44 -3.71
CA GLY A 89 20.19 3.89 -4.86
C GLY A 89 18.69 3.52 -4.85
N PHE A 90 18.16 2.98 -3.77
CA PHE A 90 16.76 2.51 -3.72
C PHE A 90 15.72 3.63 -3.83
N LEU A 91 16.09 4.88 -3.53
CA LEU A 91 15.21 6.03 -3.76
C LEU A 91 14.84 6.17 -5.25
N ASN A 92 15.76 5.81 -6.13
CA ASN A 92 15.65 5.97 -7.58
C ASN A 92 15.59 4.62 -8.33
N ALA A 93 15.26 3.53 -7.64
CA ALA A 93 15.37 2.17 -8.20
C ALA A 93 14.65 2.00 -9.56
N ALA A 94 13.44 2.54 -9.71
CA ALA A 94 12.65 2.43 -10.94
C ALA A 94 12.91 3.57 -11.97
N ARG A 95 13.67 4.63 -11.62
CA ARG A 95 14.01 5.71 -12.55
C ARG A 95 14.97 5.21 -13.63
N SER A 96 14.96 5.88 -14.80
CA SER A 96 15.86 5.54 -15.88
C SER A 96 17.34 5.77 -15.50
N PHE A 97 18.25 5.13 -16.21
CA PHE A 97 19.69 5.35 -16.04
C PHE A 97 20.08 6.81 -16.29
N GLU A 98 19.47 7.46 -17.31
CA GLU A 98 19.72 8.86 -17.64
C GLU A 98 19.30 9.80 -16.51
N ALA A 99 18.28 9.41 -15.73
CA ALA A 99 17.82 10.13 -14.55
C ALA A 99 18.55 9.74 -13.26
N GLY A 100 19.65 8.99 -13.35
CA GLY A 100 20.45 8.54 -12.20
C GLY A 100 19.82 7.37 -11.42
N GLY A 101 18.86 6.65 -12.01
CA GLY A 101 18.22 5.49 -11.41
C GLY A 101 18.86 4.15 -11.78
N MET A 102 18.30 3.07 -11.25
CA MET A 102 18.70 1.70 -11.58
C MET A 102 17.90 1.09 -12.76
N GLN A 103 16.88 1.77 -13.23
CA GLN A 103 15.96 1.27 -14.28
C GLN A 103 15.33 -0.09 -13.96
N LEU A 104 15.19 -0.42 -12.66
CA LEU A 104 14.52 -1.66 -12.26
C LEU A 104 13.03 -1.60 -12.63
N PRO A 105 12.43 -2.72 -13.05
CA PRO A 105 10.99 -2.82 -13.12
C PRO A 105 10.33 -2.41 -11.79
N THR A 106 9.18 -1.78 -11.85
CA THR A 106 8.39 -1.42 -10.66
C THR A 106 8.08 -2.64 -9.81
N LEU A 107 7.84 -3.79 -10.45
CA LEU A 107 7.70 -5.08 -9.78
C LEU A 107 8.90 -5.37 -8.86
N LEU A 108 10.12 -5.22 -9.36
CA LEU A 108 11.35 -5.49 -8.60
C LEU A 108 11.62 -4.41 -7.55
N SER A 109 11.36 -3.14 -7.87
CA SER A 109 11.45 -2.04 -6.93
C SER A 109 10.53 -2.25 -5.73
N GLN A 110 9.28 -2.66 -5.94
CA GLN A 110 8.33 -2.99 -4.87
C GLN A 110 8.76 -4.22 -4.06
N ALA A 111 9.33 -5.24 -4.71
CA ALA A 111 9.88 -6.41 -4.03
C ALA A 111 11.06 -6.04 -3.11
N CYS A 112 11.95 -5.14 -3.55
CA CYS A 112 13.03 -4.60 -2.72
C CYS A 112 12.46 -3.76 -1.56
N PHE A 113 11.51 -2.89 -1.85
CA PHE A 113 10.91 -1.98 -0.86
C PHE A 113 10.14 -2.73 0.24
N ALA A 114 9.56 -3.90 -0.08
CA ALA A 114 8.88 -4.77 0.88
C ALA A 114 9.78 -5.18 2.06
N HIS A 115 11.09 -5.39 1.84
CA HIS A 115 12.02 -5.69 2.93
C HIS A 115 12.14 -4.56 3.93
N PHE A 116 12.19 -3.31 3.46
CA PHE A 116 12.29 -2.12 4.32
C PHE A 116 10.97 -1.89 5.08
N GLN A 117 9.83 -2.02 4.42
CA GLN A 117 8.51 -1.89 5.06
C GLN A 117 8.29 -2.93 6.16
N SER A 118 8.72 -4.18 5.94
CA SER A 118 8.64 -5.23 6.94
C SER A 118 9.59 -5.00 8.12
N ALA A 119 10.77 -4.43 7.86
CA ALA A 119 11.80 -4.20 8.88
C ALA A 119 11.45 -3.02 9.80
N ASN A 120 10.99 -1.90 9.24
CA ASN A 120 10.64 -0.69 10.00
C ASN A 120 9.78 0.25 9.15
N ALA A 121 8.48 0.10 9.23
CA ALA A 121 7.52 0.91 8.47
C ALA A 121 7.67 2.41 8.75
N ALA A 122 7.97 2.79 10.01
CA ALA A 122 8.09 4.19 10.40
C ALA A 122 9.29 4.89 9.72
N SER A 123 10.49 4.29 9.77
CA SER A 123 11.69 4.86 9.12
C SER A 123 11.58 4.84 7.60
N THR A 124 10.93 3.82 7.03
CA THR A 124 10.72 3.67 5.58
C THR A 124 9.77 4.73 5.01
N SER A 125 8.96 5.36 5.85
CA SER A 125 8.02 6.40 5.41
C SER A 125 8.71 7.63 4.81
N TYR A 126 9.86 8.03 5.33
CA TYR A 126 10.56 9.23 4.87
C TYR A 126 10.99 9.13 3.39
N PRO A 127 11.73 8.08 2.96
CA PRO A 127 12.01 7.91 1.54
C PRO A 127 10.75 7.64 0.70
N PHE A 128 9.75 6.92 1.22
CA PHE A 128 8.50 6.67 0.50
C PHE A 128 7.76 7.95 0.11
N LEU A 129 7.62 8.89 1.05
CA LEU A 129 7.00 10.20 0.80
C LEU A 129 7.82 11.02 -0.22
N THR A 130 9.14 10.94 -0.14
CA THR A 130 10.05 11.62 -1.06
C THR A 130 9.89 11.09 -2.49
N MET A 131 9.80 9.78 -2.68
CA MET A 131 9.53 9.17 -3.99
C MET A 131 8.24 9.71 -4.60
N GLY A 132 7.16 9.78 -3.81
CA GLY A 132 5.88 10.31 -4.27
C GLY A 132 5.94 11.79 -4.68
N ALA A 133 6.59 12.64 -3.88
CA ALA A 133 6.77 14.06 -4.19
C ALA A 133 7.64 14.27 -5.44
N ALA A 134 8.72 13.49 -5.57
CA ALA A 134 9.61 13.52 -6.73
C ALA A 134 8.86 13.15 -8.03
N ASN A 135 8.03 12.10 -8.00
CA ASN A 135 7.24 11.66 -9.15
C ASN A 135 6.22 12.73 -9.61
N LEU A 136 5.64 13.50 -8.67
CA LEU A 136 4.77 14.63 -9.02
C LEU A 136 5.53 15.73 -9.74
N ILE A 137 6.70 16.12 -9.25
CA ILE A 137 7.52 17.18 -9.86
C ILE A 137 8.03 16.71 -11.23
N GLU A 138 8.45 15.45 -11.34
CA GLU A 138 8.88 14.86 -12.62
C GLU A 138 7.80 14.91 -13.69
N SER A 139 6.56 14.54 -13.31
CA SER A 139 5.43 14.46 -14.25
C SER A 139 4.86 15.81 -14.64
N PHE A 140 4.84 16.79 -13.74
CA PHE A 140 4.06 18.03 -13.90
C PHE A 140 4.87 19.31 -13.70
N GLY A 141 6.08 19.22 -13.16
CA GLY A 141 6.95 20.37 -12.94
C GLY A 141 7.54 20.91 -14.24
N THR A 142 7.83 22.22 -14.26
CA THR A 142 8.62 22.83 -15.31
C THR A 142 10.09 22.37 -15.24
N GLU A 143 10.87 22.55 -16.30
CA GLU A 143 12.30 22.18 -16.29
C GLU A 143 13.07 22.93 -15.19
N GLU A 144 12.72 24.20 -14.93
CA GLU A 144 13.29 24.96 -13.80
C GLU A 144 12.93 24.31 -12.45
N GLN A 145 11.67 23.92 -12.26
CA GLN A 145 11.25 23.22 -11.04
C GLN A 145 11.94 21.87 -10.87
N LYS A 146 12.14 21.12 -11.97
CA LYS A 146 12.88 19.86 -11.94
C LYS A 146 14.34 20.06 -11.53
N GLN A 147 15.02 21.02 -12.12
CA GLN A 147 16.41 21.34 -11.76
C GLN A 147 16.53 21.80 -10.30
N ARG A 148 15.59 22.64 -9.86
CA ARG A 148 15.65 23.29 -8.55
C ARG A 148 15.21 22.40 -7.40
N PHE A 149 14.24 21.49 -7.61
CA PHE A 149 13.62 20.70 -6.55
C PHE A 149 13.75 19.20 -6.77
N LEU A 150 13.54 18.69 -8.01
CA LEU A 150 13.60 17.26 -8.29
C LEU A 150 15.03 16.73 -8.25
N GLN A 151 15.98 17.42 -8.88
CA GLN A 151 17.36 16.93 -8.91
C GLN A 151 17.95 16.76 -7.49
N PRO A 152 17.83 17.72 -6.56
CA PRO A 152 18.26 17.51 -5.18
C PRO A 152 17.51 16.40 -4.44
N MET A 153 16.26 16.06 -4.83
CA MET A 153 15.56 14.88 -4.29
C MET A 153 16.17 13.59 -4.81
N ILE A 154 16.45 13.51 -6.12
CA ILE A 154 17.12 12.36 -6.75
C ILE A 154 18.49 12.12 -6.08
N ASP A 155 19.21 13.19 -5.76
CA ASP A 155 20.51 13.14 -5.06
C ASP A 155 20.38 12.79 -3.57
N GLY A 156 19.16 12.65 -3.04
CA GLY A 156 18.91 12.36 -1.61
C GLY A 156 19.14 13.55 -0.66
N ARG A 157 19.42 14.75 -1.19
CA ARG A 157 19.65 15.97 -0.40
C ARG A 157 18.36 16.58 0.13
N PHE A 158 17.28 16.55 -0.67
CA PHE A 158 15.97 17.08 -0.30
C PHE A 158 14.97 15.94 -0.13
N PHE A 159 14.10 16.06 0.88
CA PHE A 159 13.00 15.13 1.07
C PHE A 159 11.68 15.80 0.71
N GLY A 160 10.67 14.98 0.44
CA GLY A 160 9.37 15.43 0.02
C GLY A 160 8.23 14.99 0.92
N THR A 161 7.15 15.77 0.94
CA THR A 161 5.92 15.44 1.65
C THR A 161 4.68 15.80 0.86
N MET A 162 3.53 15.24 1.28
CA MET A 162 2.20 15.58 0.78
C MET A 162 1.42 16.33 1.84
N ALA A 163 1.00 17.56 1.56
CA ALA A 163 0.28 18.42 2.49
C ALA A 163 -1.14 18.73 2.00
N LEU A 164 -2.06 17.80 2.28
CA LEU A 164 -3.46 17.84 1.81
C LEU A 164 -4.42 18.22 2.93
N THR A 165 -4.41 17.44 4.03
CA THR A 165 -5.40 17.47 5.11
C THR A 165 -5.34 18.74 5.93
N GLU A 166 -6.51 19.29 6.21
CA GLU A 166 -6.72 20.44 7.10
C GLU A 166 -7.55 20.06 8.33
N PRO A 167 -7.57 20.85 9.41
CA PRO A 167 -8.30 20.50 10.63
C PRO A 167 -9.78 20.16 10.41
N HIS A 168 -10.40 20.68 9.37
CA HIS A 168 -11.82 20.49 9.06
C HIS A 168 -12.05 19.74 7.73
N ALA A 169 -11.00 19.34 7.00
CA ALA A 169 -11.10 18.73 5.68
C ALA A 169 -10.04 17.62 5.50
N GLY A 170 -10.46 16.37 5.70
CA GLY A 170 -9.64 15.17 5.44
C GLY A 170 -10.10 14.47 4.16
N SER A 171 -11.13 13.62 4.24
CA SER A 171 -11.69 12.93 3.08
C SER A 171 -12.39 13.87 2.10
N SER A 172 -12.94 15.00 2.57
CA SER A 172 -13.59 16.04 1.76
C SER A 172 -12.61 17.14 1.37
N LEU A 173 -11.74 16.88 0.39
CA LEU A 173 -10.77 17.86 -0.10
C LEU A 173 -11.43 19.10 -0.78
N SER A 174 -12.70 19.00 -1.18
CA SER A 174 -13.47 20.14 -1.67
C SER A 174 -13.52 21.31 -0.70
N ASP A 175 -13.38 21.02 0.60
CA ASP A 175 -13.61 21.99 1.68
C ASP A 175 -12.30 22.61 2.22
N ILE A 176 -11.14 22.30 1.63
CA ILE A 176 -9.87 22.94 2.03
C ILE A 176 -9.96 24.45 1.91
N ARG A 177 -9.31 25.15 2.85
CA ARG A 177 -9.31 26.62 2.98
C ARG A 177 -7.95 27.25 2.74
N THR A 178 -6.87 26.49 2.66
CA THR A 178 -5.55 27.01 2.30
C THR A 178 -5.64 27.75 0.96
N ARG A 179 -5.12 28.96 0.94
CA ARG A 179 -5.12 29.86 -0.22
C ARG A 179 -3.72 30.09 -0.74
N ALA A 180 -3.62 30.38 -2.04
CA ALA A 180 -2.39 30.78 -2.70
C ALA A 180 -2.67 32.03 -3.54
N GLU A 181 -2.05 33.17 -3.21
CA GLU A 181 -2.23 34.43 -3.90
C GLU A 181 -1.04 34.68 -4.84
N PRO A 182 -1.27 35.05 -6.11
CA PRO A 182 -0.20 35.37 -7.05
C PRO A 182 0.65 36.54 -6.57
N ALA A 183 1.97 36.46 -6.72
CA ALA A 183 2.91 37.52 -6.45
C ALA A 183 3.52 38.07 -7.75
N ALA A 184 4.08 39.28 -7.69
CA ALA A 184 4.64 39.97 -8.86
C ALA A 184 5.86 39.29 -9.47
N ASP A 185 6.55 38.44 -8.69
CA ASP A 185 7.71 37.65 -9.10
C ASP A 185 7.36 36.31 -9.78
N GLY A 186 6.08 36.06 -10.05
CA GLY A 186 5.59 34.81 -10.63
C GLY A 186 5.44 33.65 -9.62
N SER A 187 5.84 33.83 -8.37
CA SER A 187 5.57 32.92 -7.28
C SER A 187 4.18 33.16 -6.66
N TYR A 188 3.85 32.38 -5.63
CA TYR A 188 2.60 32.53 -4.89
C TYR A 188 2.89 32.72 -3.40
N ARG A 189 1.98 33.38 -2.69
CA ARG A 189 1.99 33.49 -1.23
C ARG A 189 0.89 32.62 -0.68
N LEU A 190 1.30 31.56 0.03
CA LEU A 190 0.36 30.59 0.63
C LEU A 190 0.00 31.02 2.04
N LYS A 191 -1.26 30.76 2.42
CA LYS A 191 -1.76 30.92 3.78
C LYS A 191 -2.75 29.84 4.15
N GLY A 192 -2.45 29.09 5.23
CA GLY A 192 -3.33 28.03 5.75
C GLY A 192 -2.62 27.09 6.71
N ASN A 193 -3.38 26.10 7.19
CA ASN A 193 -2.91 25.12 8.17
C ASN A 193 -3.12 23.74 7.63
N LYS A 194 -2.11 22.89 7.73
CA LYS A 194 -2.17 21.47 7.35
C LYS A 194 -1.84 20.60 8.54
N ILE A 195 -2.55 19.47 8.69
CA ILE A 195 -2.37 18.54 9.81
C ILE A 195 -2.15 17.12 9.30
N PHE A 196 -1.61 16.29 10.19
CA PHE A 196 -1.27 14.89 9.90
C PHE A 196 -0.27 14.75 8.74
N ILE A 197 0.62 15.74 8.58
CA ILE A 197 1.62 15.70 7.52
C ILE A 197 2.78 14.83 7.97
N SER A 198 2.87 13.63 7.42
CA SER A 198 3.97 12.71 7.69
C SER A 198 5.26 13.25 7.08
N GLY A 199 6.36 13.19 7.85
CA GLY A 199 7.66 13.70 7.40
C GLY A 199 7.70 15.22 7.20
N GLY A 200 6.74 15.99 7.72
CA GLY A 200 6.66 17.43 7.51
C GLY A 200 7.78 18.25 8.16
N ASP A 201 8.43 17.71 9.16
CA ASP A 201 9.68 18.22 9.73
C ASP A 201 10.52 17.07 10.27
N HIS A 202 11.84 17.10 10.03
CA HIS A 202 12.83 16.12 10.48
C HIS A 202 14.24 16.60 10.14
N PRO A 203 15.30 16.06 10.80
CA PRO A 203 16.71 16.40 10.54
C PRO A 203 17.41 15.47 9.52
N LEU A 204 16.67 14.68 8.72
CA LEU A 204 17.24 13.64 7.85
C LEU A 204 17.81 14.19 6.54
N SER A 205 17.40 15.40 6.12
CA SER A 205 17.77 16.01 4.84
C SER A 205 18.10 17.50 5.00
N GLU A 206 18.75 18.09 4.00
CA GLU A 206 19.08 19.52 3.97
C GLU A 206 17.82 20.38 3.86
N ASN A 207 16.81 19.92 3.12
CA ASN A 207 15.55 20.63 2.89
C ASN A 207 14.38 19.66 2.82
N ILE A 208 13.18 20.18 3.04
CA ILE A 208 11.91 19.46 2.85
C ILE A 208 11.05 20.25 1.88
N VAL A 209 10.58 19.58 0.85
CA VAL A 209 9.70 20.16 -0.20
C VAL A 209 8.30 19.63 0.01
N HIS A 210 7.37 20.51 0.39
CA HIS A 210 5.98 20.15 0.60
C HIS A 210 5.19 20.32 -0.69
N MET A 211 4.49 19.25 -1.12
CA MET A 211 3.50 19.29 -2.20
C MET A 211 2.15 19.68 -1.59
N VAL A 212 1.76 20.95 -1.72
CA VAL A 212 0.64 21.56 -0.98
C VAL A 212 -0.56 21.76 -1.89
N LEU A 213 -1.74 21.28 -1.46
CA LEU A 213 -3.01 21.63 -2.10
C LEU A 213 -3.56 22.95 -1.53
N ALA A 214 -3.85 23.89 -2.42
CA ALA A 214 -4.42 25.20 -2.09
C ALA A 214 -5.37 25.69 -3.17
N LYS A 215 -6.17 26.72 -2.86
CA LYS A 215 -7.09 27.39 -3.79
C LYS A 215 -6.57 28.77 -4.18
N LEU A 216 -6.67 29.09 -5.46
CA LEU A 216 -6.45 30.46 -5.99
C LEU A 216 -7.65 31.35 -5.67
N PRO A 217 -7.50 32.72 -5.71
CA PRO A 217 -8.60 33.63 -5.42
C PRO A 217 -9.85 33.38 -6.28
N ASP A 218 -9.67 33.11 -7.57
CA ASP A 218 -10.77 32.91 -8.54
C ASP A 218 -11.11 31.44 -8.76
N ALA A 219 -10.77 30.58 -7.79
CA ALA A 219 -10.97 29.14 -7.92
C ALA A 219 -12.45 28.76 -7.98
N PRO A 220 -12.87 27.92 -8.93
CA PRO A 220 -14.21 27.36 -8.93
C PRO A 220 -14.49 26.57 -7.65
N ALA A 221 -15.76 26.50 -7.27
CA ALA A 221 -16.17 25.74 -6.08
C ALA A 221 -15.84 24.24 -6.21
N GLY A 222 -15.62 23.60 -5.07
CA GLY A 222 -15.37 22.15 -4.97
C GLY A 222 -13.96 21.75 -5.39
N VAL A 223 -13.81 20.48 -5.77
CA VAL A 223 -12.49 19.88 -6.09
C VAL A 223 -11.84 20.43 -7.35
N LYS A 224 -12.65 20.97 -8.26
CA LYS A 224 -12.17 21.60 -9.50
C LYS A 224 -11.45 22.92 -9.29
N GLY A 225 -11.47 23.50 -8.08
CA GLY A 225 -10.76 24.72 -7.74
C GLY A 225 -9.40 24.50 -7.08
N ILE A 226 -8.99 23.25 -6.90
CA ILE A 226 -7.77 22.90 -6.17
C ILE A 226 -6.57 22.93 -7.11
N SER A 227 -5.51 23.64 -6.69
CA SER A 227 -4.21 23.72 -7.37
C SER A 227 -3.12 23.09 -6.50
N LEU A 228 -2.00 22.67 -7.13
CA LEU A 228 -0.87 22.05 -6.47
C LEU A 228 0.33 22.99 -6.47
N PHE A 229 1.02 23.07 -5.33
CA PHE A 229 2.17 23.96 -5.16
C PHE A 229 3.36 23.22 -4.55
N ILE A 230 4.56 23.51 -5.05
CA ILE A 230 5.82 23.26 -4.38
C ILE A 230 6.03 24.34 -3.32
N VAL A 231 6.21 23.95 -2.06
CA VAL A 231 6.51 24.85 -0.95
C VAL A 231 7.70 24.30 -0.18
N PRO A 232 8.93 24.82 -0.40
CA PRO A 232 10.11 24.32 0.30
C PRO A 232 10.18 24.89 1.73
N LYS A 233 10.75 24.13 2.67
CA LYS A 233 11.06 24.58 4.06
C LYS A 233 12.10 25.69 4.07
N PHE A 234 13.14 25.58 3.23
CA PHE A 234 14.10 26.63 2.92
C PHE A 234 14.00 26.98 1.45
N LEU A 235 14.00 28.27 1.12
CA LEU A 235 14.05 28.71 -0.27
C LEU A 235 15.33 28.17 -0.93
N VAL A 236 15.28 27.94 -2.23
CA VAL A 236 16.42 27.45 -3.00
C VAL A 236 16.87 28.54 -3.95
N ASN A 237 18.14 28.90 -3.91
CA ASN A 237 18.75 29.87 -4.80
C ASN A 237 18.94 29.28 -6.20
N ASP A 238 19.24 30.12 -7.20
CA ASP A 238 19.41 29.69 -8.59
C ASP A 238 20.64 28.76 -8.78
N ASP A 239 21.62 28.83 -7.89
CA ASP A 239 22.78 27.94 -7.85
C ASP A 239 22.54 26.61 -7.10
N GLY A 240 21.29 26.36 -6.64
CA GLY A 240 20.89 25.16 -5.91
C GLY A 240 21.29 25.15 -4.41
N SER A 241 21.88 26.24 -3.91
CA SER A 241 22.16 26.41 -2.48
C SER A 241 20.90 26.77 -1.70
N LEU A 242 20.92 26.52 -0.38
CA LEU A 242 19.81 26.90 0.49
C LEU A 242 19.80 28.42 0.71
N GLY A 243 18.63 29.01 0.49
CA GLY A 243 18.29 30.39 0.82
C GLY A 243 17.74 30.52 2.25
N PRO A 244 17.05 31.63 2.56
CA PRO A 244 16.43 31.83 3.85
C PRO A 244 15.32 30.82 4.12
N ARG A 245 15.01 30.61 5.43
CA ARG A 245 13.87 29.81 5.85
C ARG A 245 12.57 30.39 5.29
N ASN A 246 11.77 29.57 4.68
CA ASN A 246 10.44 29.94 4.22
C ASN A 246 9.47 30.06 5.42
N ASP A 247 8.38 30.78 5.24
CA ASP A 247 7.34 30.94 6.27
C ASP A 247 6.46 29.69 6.35
N VAL A 248 7.11 28.56 6.68
CA VAL A 248 6.53 27.25 6.99
C VAL A 248 6.95 26.89 8.40
N LEU A 249 6.00 26.88 9.31
CA LEU A 249 6.25 26.69 10.74
C LEU A 249 5.71 25.34 11.20
N LEU A 250 6.53 24.60 11.93
CA LEU A 250 6.10 23.42 12.68
C LEU A 250 5.33 23.91 13.90
N ALA A 251 4.01 23.72 13.89
CA ALA A 251 3.13 24.09 15.00
C ALA A 251 3.07 23.02 16.12
N GLY A 252 3.43 21.78 15.78
CA GLY A 252 3.46 20.68 16.75
C GLY A 252 3.50 19.31 16.08
N LEU A 253 3.63 18.28 16.91
CA LEU A 253 3.61 16.87 16.52
C LEU A 253 2.39 16.17 17.09
N PHE A 254 1.83 15.24 16.33
CA PHE A 254 0.78 14.35 16.79
C PHE A 254 1.38 13.07 17.38
N HIS A 255 0.91 12.67 18.56
CA HIS A 255 1.23 11.39 19.19
C HIS A 255 0.25 10.33 18.70
N LYS A 256 0.79 9.19 18.25
CA LYS A 256 0.03 8.21 17.48
C LYS A 256 -0.07 6.85 18.18
N MET A 257 -1.08 6.07 17.81
CA MET A 257 -1.23 4.68 18.22
C MET A 257 -0.09 3.79 17.72
N GLY A 258 0.29 3.96 16.46
CA GLY A 258 1.35 3.25 15.75
C GLY A 258 2.10 4.19 14.79
N TRP A 259 3.06 3.65 14.02
CA TRP A 259 3.97 4.44 13.17
C TRP A 259 4.63 5.58 13.94
N ARG A 260 4.92 5.33 15.19
CA ARG A 260 5.32 6.37 16.13
C ARG A 260 6.62 7.06 15.74
N GLY A 261 7.56 6.31 15.15
CA GLY A 261 8.85 6.84 14.72
C GLY A 261 8.80 7.78 13.50
N THR A 262 7.68 7.83 12.75
CA THR A 262 7.49 8.83 11.70
C THR A 262 6.90 10.10 12.31
N THR A 263 7.46 11.27 12.01
CA THR A 263 6.84 12.54 12.41
C THR A 263 5.47 12.69 11.75
N SER A 264 4.49 13.14 12.51
CA SER A 264 3.17 13.55 12.01
C SER A 264 2.94 14.98 12.48
N THR A 265 3.02 15.92 11.56
CA THR A 265 3.15 17.34 11.88
C THR A 265 1.85 18.12 11.67
N ALA A 266 1.70 19.18 12.47
CA ALA A 266 0.86 20.32 12.17
C ALA A 266 1.77 21.42 11.58
N LEU A 267 1.47 21.86 10.37
CA LEU A 267 2.24 22.90 9.65
C LEU A 267 1.38 24.13 9.42
N ASN A 268 1.92 25.29 9.76
CA ASN A 268 1.36 26.57 9.42
C ASN A 268 2.13 27.17 8.24
N PHE A 269 1.39 27.59 7.23
CA PHE A 269 1.92 28.25 6.04
C PHE A 269 1.51 29.70 6.06
N GLY A 270 2.47 30.62 6.02
CA GLY A 270 2.22 32.05 5.84
C GLY A 270 1.68 32.79 7.07
N ASP A 271 2.06 32.40 8.28
CA ASP A 271 1.69 33.13 9.50
C ASP A 271 2.25 34.56 9.50
N ASN A 272 3.42 34.78 8.88
CA ASN A 272 4.04 36.10 8.69
C ASN A 272 3.74 36.73 7.32
N GLY A 273 2.90 36.08 6.49
CA GLY A 273 2.51 36.56 5.16
C GLY A 273 3.54 36.34 4.05
N ASN A 274 4.63 35.59 4.29
CA ASN A 274 5.75 35.45 3.35
C ASN A 274 6.01 34.00 2.90
N CYS A 275 5.03 33.10 3.01
CA CYS A 275 5.18 31.71 2.55
C CYS A 275 5.21 31.65 1.01
N VAL A 276 6.39 31.41 0.47
CA VAL A 276 6.61 31.31 -0.98
C VAL A 276 6.31 29.90 -1.47
N GLY A 277 5.52 29.80 -2.54
CA GLY A 277 5.26 28.55 -3.24
C GLY A 277 5.21 28.72 -4.75
N TYR A 278 5.36 27.61 -5.46
CA TYR A 278 5.43 27.57 -6.93
C TYR A 278 4.35 26.63 -7.46
N LEU A 279 3.54 27.11 -8.39
CA LEU A 279 2.45 26.32 -9.00
C LEU A 279 3.04 25.15 -9.80
N VAL A 280 2.51 23.95 -9.59
CA VAL A 280 2.85 22.75 -10.37
C VAL A 280 1.72 22.44 -11.34
N GLY A 281 2.07 22.24 -12.61
CA GLY A 281 1.10 22.02 -13.67
C GLY A 281 0.29 23.30 -13.98
N LYS A 282 -1.03 23.14 -14.16
CA LYS A 282 -1.94 24.26 -14.47
C LYS A 282 -2.82 24.62 -13.28
N PRO A 283 -3.30 25.88 -13.19
CA PRO A 283 -4.32 26.25 -12.21
C PRO A 283 -5.51 25.28 -12.22
N HIS A 284 -6.03 24.98 -11.04
CA HIS A 284 -7.23 24.14 -10.84
C HIS A 284 -7.10 22.68 -11.27
N GLN A 285 -5.86 22.20 -11.52
CA GLN A 285 -5.57 20.80 -11.85
C GLN A 285 -4.82 20.05 -10.74
N GLY A 286 -4.69 20.62 -9.56
CA GLY A 286 -3.89 20.05 -8.48
C GLY A 286 -4.35 18.66 -8.05
N LEU A 287 -5.67 18.43 -7.99
CA LEU A 287 -6.18 17.11 -7.61
C LEU A 287 -5.98 16.07 -8.72
N SER A 288 -6.07 16.46 -10.01
CA SER A 288 -5.80 15.53 -11.12
C SER A 288 -4.32 15.14 -11.19
N CYS A 289 -3.40 16.07 -10.90
CA CYS A 289 -1.98 15.73 -10.75
C CYS A 289 -1.75 14.73 -9.62
N MET A 290 -2.37 14.97 -8.46
CA MET A 290 -2.29 14.07 -7.32
C MET A 290 -2.86 12.67 -7.61
N PHE A 291 -3.94 12.55 -8.38
CA PHE A 291 -4.52 11.25 -8.72
C PHE A 291 -3.59 10.36 -9.55
N GLN A 292 -2.75 10.93 -10.39
CA GLN A 292 -1.78 10.15 -11.16
C GLN A 292 -0.77 9.46 -10.23
N MET A 293 -0.26 10.18 -9.22
CA MET A 293 0.63 9.61 -8.21
C MET A 293 -0.10 8.68 -7.21
N MET A 294 -1.38 8.95 -6.93
CA MET A 294 -2.13 8.19 -5.92
C MET A 294 -2.25 6.69 -6.22
N ASN A 295 -2.17 6.25 -7.47
CA ASN A 295 -2.17 4.83 -7.79
C ASN A 295 -0.90 4.16 -7.26
N GLU A 296 0.27 4.77 -7.46
CA GLU A 296 1.54 4.27 -6.89
C GLU A 296 1.53 4.31 -5.37
N ALA A 297 1.09 5.43 -4.78
CA ALA A 297 0.97 5.57 -3.33
C ALA A 297 0.02 4.53 -2.72
N ARG A 298 -1.10 4.25 -3.36
CA ARG A 298 -2.07 3.24 -2.91
C ARG A 298 -1.50 1.82 -2.97
N ILE A 299 -0.72 1.48 -4.00
CA ILE A 299 0.02 0.22 -4.07
C ILE A 299 1.00 0.14 -2.90
N GLY A 300 1.82 1.17 -2.69
CA GLY A 300 2.81 1.22 -1.61
C GLY A 300 2.19 1.12 -0.21
N VAL A 301 1.02 1.75 0.03
CA VAL A 301 0.28 1.64 1.30
C VAL A 301 -0.31 0.24 1.48
N GLY A 302 -0.88 -0.33 0.41
CA GLY A 302 -1.34 -1.73 0.43
C GLY A 302 -0.22 -2.69 0.77
N MET A 303 0.95 -2.54 0.13
CA MET A 303 2.15 -3.33 0.42
C MET A 303 2.66 -3.12 1.86
N GLY A 304 2.60 -1.90 2.40
CA GLY A 304 2.92 -1.64 3.81
C GLY A 304 2.03 -2.43 4.76
N ALA A 305 0.73 -2.49 4.48
CA ALA A 305 -0.20 -3.30 5.25
C ALA A 305 0.12 -4.81 5.15
N VAL A 306 0.44 -5.27 3.94
CA VAL A 306 0.87 -6.66 3.69
C VAL A 306 2.11 -6.98 4.52
N MET A 307 3.15 -6.14 4.47
CA MET A 307 4.43 -6.42 5.12
C MET A 307 4.33 -6.44 6.64
N LEU A 308 3.53 -5.57 7.24
CA LEU A 308 3.23 -5.61 8.68
C LEU A 308 2.45 -6.89 9.06
N GLY A 309 1.47 -7.30 8.25
CA GLY A 309 0.77 -8.57 8.44
C GLY A 309 1.69 -9.77 8.27
N TYR A 310 2.57 -9.73 7.28
CA TYR A 310 3.52 -10.80 6.96
C TYR A 310 4.54 -10.99 8.09
N ALA A 311 5.11 -9.91 8.63
CA ALA A 311 6.02 -9.97 9.78
C ALA A 311 5.32 -10.58 11.01
N GLY A 312 4.07 -10.21 11.28
CA GLY A 312 3.25 -10.79 12.35
C GLY A 312 3.00 -12.28 12.13
N TYR A 313 2.68 -12.69 10.89
CA TYR A 313 2.49 -14.09 10.53
C TYR A 313 3.76 -14.92 10.75
N LEU A 314 4.90 -14.50 10.24
CA LEU A 314 6.16 -15.24 10.39
C LEU A 314 6.57 -15.35 11.85
N TYR A 315 6.43 -14.26 12.62
CA TYR A 315 6.75 -14.28 14.05
C TYR A 315 5.84 -15.25 14.83
N SER A 316 4.54 -15.19 14.60
CA SER A 316 3.58 -16.08 15.28
C SER A 316 3.72 -17.55 14.86
N LEU A 317 4.13 -17.80 13.61
CA LEU A 317 4.42 -19.15 13.11
C LEU A 317 5.62 -19.77 13.85
N GLU A 318 6.71 -19.02 14.00
CA GLU A 318 7.90 -19.51 14.72
C GLU A 318 7.59 -19.73 16.20
N TYR A 319 6.93 -18.75 16.85
CA TYR A 319 6.46 -18.91 18.22
C TYR A 319 5.59 -20.16 18.39
N ALA A 320 4.68 -20.42 17.47
CA ALA A 320 3.78 -21.58 17.56
C ALA A 320 4.52 -22.93 17.40
N ARG A 321 5.63 -22.96 16.69
CA ARG A 321 6.49 -24.15 16.54
C ARG A 321 7.29 -24.46 17.81
N GLU A 322 7.68 -23.42 18.54
CA GLU A 322 8.57 -23.56 19.69
C GLU A 322 7.81 -23.64 21.02
N ARG A 323 6.63 -23.04 21.13
CA ARG A 323 5.88 -22.93 22.38
C ARG A 323 5.16 -24.24 22.74
N PRO A 324 5.56 -24.99 23.79
CA PRO A 324 4.79 -26.13 24.26
C PRO A 324 3.64 -25.66 25.17
N GLN A 325 2.42 -26.12 24.91
CA GLN A 325 1.26 -25.85 25.76
C GLN A 325 0.11 -26.80 25.47
N GLY A 326 -0.42 -27.41 26.52
CA GLY A 326 -1.57 -28.31 26.44
C GLY A 326 -1.24 -29.67 25.78
N ARG A 327 -2.27 -30.46 25.54
CA ARG A 327 -2.23 -31.78 24.90
C ARG A 327 -3.31 -31.85 23.84
N LEU A 328 -3.17 -32.75 22.88
CA LEU A 328 -4.21 -32.97 21.87
C LEU A 328 -5.49 -33.52 22.53
N PRO A 329 -6.68 -33.26 21.98
CA PRO A 329 -7.97 -33.67 22.56
C PRO A 329 -8.14 -35.17 22.80
N ASP A 330 -7.44 -35.99 22.03
CA ASP A 330 -7.41 -37.46 22.14
C ASP A 330 -6.39 -38.00 23.17
N SER A 331 -5.47 -37.13 23.64
CA SER A 331 -4.42 -37.48 24.62
C SER A 331 -4.74 -36.83 25.97
N LYS A 332 -5.54 -37.53 26.79
CA LYS A 332 -5.99 -37.03 28.10
C LYS A 332 -5.07 -37.39 29.27
N ASP A 333 -4.01 -38.16 29.04
CA ASP A 333 -3.07 -38.54 30.08
C ASP A 333 -2.22 -37.37 30.53
N PRO A 334 -2.39 -36.87 31.78
CA PRO A 334 -1.64 -35.73 32.30
C PRO A 334 -0.13 -36.00 32.45
N SER A 335 0.32 -37.26 32.39
CA SER A 335 1.74 -37.62 32.46
C SER A 335 2.47 -37.38 31.12
N THR A 336 1.76 -37.27 29.99
CA THR A 336 2.37 -36.94 28.69
C THR A 336 2.87 -35.50 28.64
N ALA A 337 3.97 -35.28 27.91
CA ALA A 337 4.51 -33.91 27.75
C ALA A 337 3.55 -33.01 26.94
N PRO A 338 3.52 -31.71 27.22
CA PRO A 338 2.82 -30.75 26.37
C PRO A 338 3.37 -30.76 24.94
N VAL A 339 2.49 -30.55 23.95
CA VAL A 339 2.87 -30.43 22.54
C VAL A 339 3.12 -28.97 22.15
N ALA A 340 3.91 -28.74 21.09
CA ALA A 340 4.01 -27.42 20.48
C ALA A 340 2.63 -26.93 20.03
N ILE A 341 2.28 -25.67 20.29
CA ILE A 341 0.92 -25.18 20.06
C ILE A 341 0.50 -25.25 18.59
N ILE A 342 1.44 -25.26 17.65
CA ILE A 342 1.14 -25.46 16.23
C ILE A 342 0.41 -26.78 15.95
N GLN A 343 0.47 -27.76 16.85
CA GLN A 343 -0.23 -29.04 16.68
C GLN A 343 -1.74 -28.93 16.95
N HIS A 344 -2.19 -27.91 17.67
CA HIS A 344 -3.61 -27.68 17.93
C HIS A 344 -4.33 -27.17 16.68
N ALA A 345 -5.52 -27.72 16.41
CA ALA A 345 -6.28 -27.42 15.20
C ALA A 345 -6.65 -25.93 15.07
N ASP A 346 -7.00 -25.26 16.20
CA ASP A 346 -7.36 -23.85 16.18
C ASP A 346 -6.15 -22.93 15.92
N ILE A 347 -4.97 -23.29 16.44
CA ILE A 347 -3.72 -22.58 16.09
C ILE A 347 -3.41 -22.74 14.60
N LYS A 348 -3.56 -23.96 14.05
CA LYS A 348 -3.42 -24.17 12.59
C LYS A 348 -4.41 -23.36 11.78
N ARG A 349 -5.67 -23.23 12.23
CA ARG A 349 -6.67 -22.38 11.58
C ARG A 349 -6.20 -20.93 11.55
N MET A 350 -5.78 -20.37 12.69
CA MET A 350 -5.31 -18.99 12.79
C MET A 350 -4.07 -18.73 11.92
N LEU A 351 -3.10 -19.64 11.91
CA LEU A 351 -1.91 -19.55 11.06
C LEU A 351 -2.26 -19.64 9.57
N LEU A 352 -3.19 -20.54 9.22
CA LEU A 352 -3.62 -20.71 7.83
C LEU A 352 -4.41 -19.50 7.33
N THR A 353 -5.24 -18.90 8.19
CA THR A 353 -5.93 -17.64 7.90
C THR A 353 -4.92 -16.51 7.62
N GLN A 354 -3.92 -16.34 8.51
CA GLN A 354 -2.87 -15.34 8.30
C GLN A 354 -2.13 -15.57 6.98
N LYS A 355 -1.68 -16.81 6.73
CA LYS A 355 -0.99 -17.18 5.48
C LYS A 355 -1.84 -16.84 4.25
N ALA A 356 -3.11 -17.21 4.27
CA ALA A 356 -4.02 -16.96 3.16
C ALA A 356 -4.23 -15.47 2.89
N TYR A 357 -4.30 -14.66 3.95
CA TYR A 357 -4.46 -13.21 3.81
C TYR A 357 -3.17 -12.54 3.33
N VAL A 358 -2.06 -12.77 4.01
CA VAL A 358 -0.82 -12.03 3.73
C VAL A 358 -0.18 -12.44 2.40
N GLU A 359 -0.16 -13.74 2.05
CA GLU A 359 0.42 -14.19 0.79
C GLU A 359 -0.48 -13.88 -0.41
N GLY A 360 -1.81 -13.97 -0.26
CA GLY A 360 -2.74 -13.55 -1.31
C GLY A 360 -2.70 -12.04 -1.58
N ALA A 361 -2.58 -11.23 -0.51
CA ALA A 361 -2.41 -9.78 -0.63
C ALA A 361 -1.04 -9.40 -1.21
N PHE A 362 0.02 -10.13 -0.86
CA PHE A 362 1.37 -9.91 -1.38
C PHE A 362 1.42 -10.14 -2.89
N ASP A 363 0.87 -11.26 -3.35
CA ASP A 363 0.73 -11.54 -4.79
C ASP A 363 -0.06 -10.43 -5.51
N LEU A 364 -1.19 -9.98 -4.96
CA LEU A 364 -1.98 -8.90 -5.56
C LEU A 364 -1.18 -7.59 -5.65
N GLY A 365 -0.42 -7.23 -4.60
CA GLY A 365 0.41 -6.04 -4.59
C GLY A 365 1.52 -6.09 -5.64
N LEU A 366 2.21 -7.22 -5.77
CA LEU A 366 3.21 -7.44 -6.81
C LEU A 366 2.60 -7.50 -8.21
N TYR A 367 1.42 -8.12 -8.36
CA TYR A 367 0.68 -8.10 -9.63
C TYR A 367 0.30 -6.68 -10.08
N ALA A 368 -0.13 -5.82 -9.15
CA ALA A 368 -0.39 -4.43 -9.45
C ALA A 368 0.88 -3.67 -9.87
N ALA A 369 2.02 -3.93 -9.23
CA ALA A 369 3.30 -3.38 -9.65
C ALA A 369 3.72 -3.87 -11.04
N ARG A 370 3.48 -5.15 -11.38
CA ARG A 370 3.69 -5.69 -12.72
C ARG A 370 2.79 -5.02 -13.75
N LEU A 371 1.50 -4.81 -13.43
CA LEU A 371 0.59 -4.07 -14.31
C LEU A 371 1.06 -2.64 -14.56
N PHE A 372 1.66 -1.99 -13.55
CA PHE A 372 2.24 -0.66 -13.72
C PHE A 372 3.37 -0.67 -14.77
N ASP A 373 4.27 -1.65 -14.70
CA ASP A 373 5.29 -1.84 -15.75
C ASP A 373 4.64 -2.08 -17.14
N ASP A 374 3.56 -2.86 -17.18
CA ASP A 374 2.81 -3.15 -18.40
C ASP A 374 2.19 -1.90 -19.02
N THR A 375 1.76 -0.93 -18.21
CA THR A 375 1.17 0.34 -18.72
C THR A 375 2.14 1.19 -19.55
N THR A 376 3.43 0.99 -19.37
CA THR A 376 4.48 1.83 -20.01
C THR A 376 5.37 1.07 -20.97
N THR A 377 5.50 -0.26 -20.82
CA THR A 377 6.53 -1.03 -21.53
C THR A 377 5.99 -2.13 -22.47
N LEU A 378 4.67 -2.38 -22.51
CA LEU A 378 4.07 -3.25 -23.53
C LEU A 378 4.17 -2.61 -24.93
N ALA A 379 4.26 -3.46 -25.96
CA ALA A 379 4.57 -3.01 -27.32
C ALA A 379 3.46 -2.16 -27.94
N SER A 380 2.19 -2.55 -27.77
CA SER A 380 1.07 -1.84 -28.38
C SER A 380 0.36 -0.90 -27.42
N ASP A 381 -0.14 0.24 -27.95
CA ASP A 381 -0.97 1.18 -27.20
C ASP A 381 -2.24 0.54 -26.65
N ALA A 382 -2.81 -0.42 -27.37
CA ALA A 382 -4.00 -1.15 -26.94
C ALA A 382 -3.73 -2.00 -25.70
N GLU A 383 -2.60 -2.72 -25.67
CA GLU A 383 -2.21 -3.52 -24.50
C GLU A 383 -1.88 -2.63 -23.30
N ARG A 384 -1.13 -1.53 -23.50
CA ARG A 384 -0.85 -0.55 -22.46
C ARG A 384 -2.15 0.04 -21.87
N LYS A 385 -3.11 0.39 -22.72
CA LYS A 385 -4.41 0.87 -22.30
C LYS A 385 -5.17 -0.17 -21.48
N HIS A 386 -5.20 -1.43 -21.89
CA HIS A 386 -5.84 -2.51 -21.15
C HIS A 386 -5.17 -2.72 -19.78
N ALA A 387 -3.84 -2.71 -19.71
CA ALA A 387 -3.12 -2.78 -18.44
C ALA A 387 -3.51 -1.61 -17.51
N HIS A 388 -3.60 -0.40 -18.05
CA HIS A 388 -4.01 0.79 -17.30
C HIS A 388 -5.45 0.67 -16.78
N GLU A 389 -6.40 0.25 -17.60
CA GLU A 389 -7.81 0.09 -17.19
C GLU A 389 -7.97 -0.96 -16.08
N LEU A 390 -7.22 -2.04 -16.16
CA LEU A 390 -7.22 -3.07 -15.12
C LEU A 390 -6.56 -2.58 -13.82
N LEU A 391 -5.39 -1.95 -13.90
CA LEU A 391 -4.69 -1.39 -12.75
C LEU A 391 -5.57 -0.35 -12.04
N ASP A 392 -6.20 0.52 -12.81
CA ASP A 392 -7.08 1.57 -12.28
C ASP A 392 -8.28 0.99 -11.52
N LEU A 393 -8.89 -0.10 -12.05
CA LEU A 393 -9.95 -0.83 -11.36
C LEU A 393 -9.47 -1.49 -10.07
N LEU A 394 -8.28 -2.11 -10.08
CA LEU A 394 -7.75 -2.86 -8.95
C LEU A 394 -7.19 -1.97 -7.83
N THR A 395 -6.81 -0.72 -8.11
CA THR A 395 -6.15 0.16 -7.14
C THR A 395 -6.90 0.32 -5.80
N PRO A 396 -8.25 0.52 -5.74
CA PRO A 396 -8.98 0.55 -4.48
C PRO A 396 -8.87 -0.75 -3.68
N ILE A 397 -8.82 -1.89 -4.38
CA ILE A 397 -8.70 -3.22 -3.76
C ILE A 397 -7.29 -3.43 -3.23
N VAL A 398 -6.27 -3.15 -4.04
CA VAL A 398 -4.84 -3.26 -3.67
C VAL A 398 -4.53 -2.46 -2.40
N LYS A 399 -5.16 -1.29 -2.22
CA LYS A 399 -5.01 -0.49 -1.01
C LYS A 399 -5.83 -1.03 0.16
N SER A 400 -7.12 -1.28 -0.04
CA SER A 400 -8.07 -1.45 1.06
C SER A 400 -8.17 -2.88 1.57
N TRP A 401 -8.16 -3.87 0.70
CA TRP A 401 -8.28 -5.26 1.14
C TRP A 401 -7.12 -5.68 2.05
N PRO A 402 -5.84 -5.43 1.69
CA PRO A 402 -4.72 -5.70 2.60
C PRO A 402 -4.82 -4.91 3.90
N SER A 403 -5.20 -3.64 3.84
CA SER A 403 -5.36 -2.79 5.03
C SER A 403 -6.34 -3.36 6.05
N GLU A 404 -7.37 -4.07 5.61
CA GLU A 404 -8.33 -4.74 6.49
C GLU A 404 -7.85 -6.14 6.91
N PHE A 405 -7.51 -6.99 5.93
CA PHE A 405 -7.29 -8.42 6.19
C PHE A 405 -5.89 -8.73 6.71
N CYS A 406 -4.86 -7.95 6.35
CA CYS A 406 -3.55 -8.07 6.98
C CYS A 406 -3.53 -7.50 8.41
N LEU A 407 -4.39 -6.51 8.73
CA LEU A 407 -4.63 -6.10 10.11
C LEU A 407 -5.29 -7.23 10.93
N LYS A 408 -6.28 -7.94 10.37
CA LYS A 408 -6.85 -9.15 10.99
C LYS A 408 -5.79 -10.25 11.18
N ALA A 409 -4.85 -10.38 10.26
CA ALA A 409 -3.71 -11.28 10.44
C ALA A 409 -2.85 -10.90 11.64
N ASN A 410 -2.59 -9.61 11.87
CA ASN A 410 -1.89 -9.13 13.07
C ASN A 410 -2.66 -9.40 14.37
N GLU A 411 -4.00 -9.24 14.37
CA GLU A 411 -4.85 -9.62 15.49
C GLU A 411 -4.70 -11.11 15.84
N LEU A 412 -4.72 -11.98 14.83
CA LEU A 412 -4.50 -13.43 15.02
C LEU A 412 -3.09 -13.76 15.50
N ALA A 413 -2.07 -12.99 15.10
CA ALA A 413 -0.71 -13.15 15.62
C ALA A 413 -0.66 -12.88 17.13
N ILE A 414 -1.31 -11.82 17.61
CA ILE A 414 -1.47 -11.54 19.05
C ILE A 414 -2.19 -12.71 19.74
N GLN A 415 -3.28 -13.20 19.17
CA GLN A 415 -4.07 -14.28 19.72
C GLN A 415 -3.27 -15.60 19.86
N ILE A 416 -2.44 -15.93 18.87
CA ILE A 416 -1.57 -17.13 18.90
C ILE A 416 -0.54 -17.03 20.04
N LEU A 417 0.03 -15.85 20.28
CA LEU A 417 0.97 -15.65 21.38
C LEU A 417 0.28 -15.61 22.75
N GLY A 418 -1.04 -15.45 22.81
CA GLY A 418 -1.79 -15.34 24.06
C GLY A 418 -1.34 -14.17 24.91
N GLY A 419 -1.11 -14.36 26.22
CA GLY A 419 -0.66 -13.28 27.11
C GLY A 419 0.65 -12.61 26.65
N HIS A 420 1.56 -13.34 26.06
CA HIS A 420 2.80 -12.78 25.49
C HIS A 420 2.50 -11.80 24.34
N GLY A 421 1.51 -12.08 23.49
CA GLY A 421 1.13 -11.19 22.39
C GLY A 421 0.54 -9.85 22.84
N TYR A 422 0.08 -9.77 24.08
CA TYR A 422 -0.48 -8.55 24.67
C TYR A 422 0.57 -7.69 25.40
N THR A 423 1.79 -8.17 25.50
CA THR A 423 2.89 -7.46 26.17
C THR A 423 3.84 -6.83 25.17
N ARG A 424 4.48 -5.72 25.56
CA ARG A 424 5.41 -4.97 24.69
C ARG A 424 6.77 -5.64 24.48
N GLU A 425 7.04 -6.76 25.17
CA GLU A 425 8.25 -7.57 25.00
C GLU A 425 8.27 -8.33 23.67
N TYR A 426 7.09 -8.50 23.06
CA TYR A 426 6.91 -9.19 21.77
C TYR A 426 6.44 -8.21 20.69
N PRO A 427 6.94 -8.30 19.43
CA PRO A 427 6.72 -7.28 18.42
C PRO A 427 5.32 -7.29 17.79
N VAL A 428 4.51 -8.32 18.03
CA VAL A 428 3.22 -8.51 17.34
C VAL A 428 2.19 -7.43 17.69
N GLU A 429 2.25 -6.86 18.90
CA GLU A 429 1.38 -5.76 19.30
C GLU A 429 1.73 -4.46 18.55
N GLN A 430 3.04 -4.20 18.31
CA GLN A 430 3.48 -3.07 17.51
C GLN A 430 3.04 -3.22 16.05
N TYR A 431 3.19 -4.39 15.44
CA TYR A 431 2.72 -4.63 14.06
C TYR A 431 1.22 -4.39 13.93
N TYR A 432 0.42 -4.78 14.92
CA TYR A 432 -1.01 -4.50 14.94
C TYR A 432 -1.29 -2.99 15.02
N ARG A 433 -0.63 -2.26 15.92
CA ARG A 433 -0.80 -0.80 16.08
C ARG A 433 -0.37 -0.04 14.82
N ASP A 434 0.75 -0.43 14.24
CA ASP A 434 1.25 0.18 13.01
C ASP A 434 0.29 -0.09 11.86
N ASN A 435 -0.19 -1.32 11.70
CA ASN A 435 -1.09 -1.69 10.62
C ASN A 435 -2.48 -1.03 10.75
N ARG A 436 -2.89 -0.62 11.96
CA ARG A 436 -4.19 0.03 12.18
C ARG A 436 -4.34 1.38 11.47
N LEU A 437 -3.24 2.02 11.11
CA LEU A 437 -3.26 3.26 10.31
C LEU A 437 -3.74 3.00 8.87
N ASN A 438 -3.37 1.87 8.27
CA ASN A 438 -3.58 1.59 6.86
C ASN A 438 -5.06 1.64 6.41
N PRO A 439 -6.08 1.25 7.19
CA PRO A 439 -7.49 1.48 6.86
C PRO A 439 -7.92 2.95 6.81
N ILE A 440 -7.11 3.87 7.34
CA ILE A 440 -7.49 5.28 7.56
C ILE A 440 -6.85 6.20 6.53
N HIS A 441 -5.52 6.16 6.37
CA HIS A 441 -4.79 7.10 5.52
C HIS A 441 -4.88 6.76 4.02
N GLU A 442 -4.48 7.69 3.16
CA GLU A 442 -4.55 7.57 1.68
C GLU A 442 -5.93 7.14 1.17
N GLY A 443 -6.97 7.68 1.79
CA GLY A 443 -8.36 7.33 1.57
C GLY A 443 -8.83 6.17 2.45
N THR A 444 -9.81 6.45 3.31
CA THR A 444 -10.45 5.43 4.17
C THR A 444 -11.12 4.34 3.34
N HIS A 445 -11.46 3.21 3.96
CA HIS A 445 -12.26 2.16 3.29
C HIS A 445 -13.52 2.70 2.63
N GLY A 446 -14.23 3.63 3.28
CA GLY A 446 -15.42 4.28 2.72
C GLY A 446 -15.10 5.05 1.44
N ILE A 447 -13.99 5.82 1.42
CA ILE A 447 -13.56 6.54 0.21
C ILE A 447 -13.17 5.57 -0.91
N GLN A 448 -12.45 4.50 -0.60
CA GLN A 448 -12.06 3.50 -1.60
C GLN A 448 -13.27 2.74 -2.14
N SER A 449 -14.26 2.45 -1.30
CA SER A 449 -15.48 1.76 -1.71
C SER A 449 -16.36 2.62 -2.61
N LEU A 450 -16.48 3.91 -2.30
CA LEU A 450 -17.16 4.90 -3.15
C LEU A 450 -16.42 5.10 -4.48
N ASP A 451 -15.09 5.11 -4.46
CA ASP A 451 -14.26 5.19 -5.68
C ASP A 451 -14.47 3.96 -6.58
N LEU A 452 -14.47 2.76 -6.00
CA LEU A 452 -14.70 1.52 -6.75
C LEU A 452 -16.10 1.49 -7.36
N LEU A 453 -17.15 1.52 -6.53
CA LEU A 453 -18.52 1.30 -6.96
C LEU A 453 -19.11 2.52 -7.71
N GLY A 454 -18.82 3.73 -7.24
CA GLY A 454 -19.40 4.96 -7.80
C GLY A 454 -18.68 5.47 -9.05
N ARG A 455 -17.45 5.01 -9.33
CA ARG A 455 -16.66 5.53 -10.45
C ARG A 455 -15.95 4.46 -11.28
N LYS A 456 -15.06 3.66 -10.66
CA LYS A 456 -14.13 2.78 -11.39
C LYS A 456 -14.84 1.70 -12.21
N LEU A 457 -15.91 1.10 -11.67
CA LEU A 457 -16.65 0.04 -12.37
C LEU A 457 -17.33 0.49 -13.65
N ALA A 458 -17.77 1.75 -13.73
CA ALA A 458 -18.44 2.30 -14.91
C ALA A 458 -17.46 2.98 -15.89
N GLN A 459 -16.24 3.23 -15.48
CA GLN A 459 -15.23 3.95 -16.25
C GLN A 459 -14.96 3.23 -17.58
N ASN A 460 -14.82 4.00 -18.67
CA ASN A 460 -14.62 3.48 -20.03
C ASN A 460 -15.62 2.37 -20.43
N GLY A 461 -16.89 2.52 -20.04
CA GLY A 461 -17.94 1.52 -20.33
C GLY A 461 -17.73 0.18 -19.62
N GLY A 462 -17.04 0.18 -18.47
CA GLY A 462 -16.76 -1.00 -17.69
C GLY A 462 -15.64 -1.89 -18.27
N ALA A 463 -14.71 -1.30 -19.03
CA ALA A 463 -13.65 -2.06 -19.71
C ALA A 463 -12.78 -2.86 -18.72
N GLY A 464 -12.34 -2.24 -17.62
CA GLY A 464 -11.54 -2.92 -16.59
C GLY A 464 -12.28 -4.11 -15.97
N LEU A 465 -13.57 -3.96 -15.64
CA LEU A 465 -14.37 -5.06 -15.10
C LEU A 465 -14.51 -6.22 -16.08
N LYS A 466 -14.81 -5.91 -17.35
CA LYS A 466 -14.93 -6.93 -18.40
C LYS A 466 -13.63 -7.71 -18.59
N GLN A 467 -12.51 -7.01 -18.53
CA GLN A 467 -11.18 -7.62 -18.60
C GLN A 467 -10.92 -8.52 -17.39
N LEU A 468 -11.16 -8.05 -16.17
CA LEU A 468 -10.99 -8.84 -14.95
C LEU A 468 -11.81 -10.14 -15.00
N ILE A 469 -13.08 -10.05 -15.39
CA ILE A 469 -13.94 -11.23 -15.52
C ILE A 469 -13.38 -12.24 -16.52
N ARG A 470 -12.86 -11.76 -17.66
CA ARG A 470 -12.22 -12.63 -18.66
C ARG A 470 -10.99 -13.33 -18.07
N LEU A 471 -10.12 -12.59 -17.39
CA LEU A 471 -8.92 -13.15 -16.75
C LEU A 471 -9.28 -14.22 -15.71
N ILE A 472 -10.32 -13.99 -14.90
CA ILE A 472 -10.80 -15.00 -13.93
C ILE A 472 -11.31 -16.25 -14.66
N ALA A 473 -12.08 -16.09 -15.73
CA ALA A 473 -12.58 -17.20 -16.53
C ALA A 473 -11.45 -18.01 -17.19
N ASP A 474 -10.45 -17.33 -17.76
CA ASP A 474 -9.28 -17.95 -18.37
C ASP A 474 -8.45 -18.73 -17.33
N THR A 475 -8.30 -18.20 -16.12
CA THR A 475 -7.66 -18.91 -15.00
C THR A 475 -8.46 -20.15 -14.62
N GLY A 476 -9.79 -20.04 -14.50
CA GLY A 476 -10.70 -21.15 -14.24
C GLY A 476 -10.56 -22.27 -15.27
N ALA A 477 -10.49 -21.92 -16.57
CA ALA A 477 -10.28 -22.88 -17.65
C ALA A 477 -8.91 -23.59 -17.56
N ARG A 478 -7.85 -22.88 -17.18
CA ARG A 478 -6.51 -23.49 -16.94
C ARG A 478 -6.52 -24.43 -15.74
N ALA A 479 -7.21 -24.06 -14.66
CA ALA A 479 -7.32 -24.88 -13.45
C ALA A 479 -8.01 -26.23 -13.70
N GLN A 480 -8.88 -26.35 -14.72
CA GLN A 480 -9.54 -27.62 -15.08
C GLN A 480 -8.57 -28.75 -15.44
N LYS A 481 -7.36 -28.41 -15.84
CA LYS A 481 -6.30 -29.39 -16.16
C LYS A 481 -5.83 -30.18 -14.93
N TYR A 482 -6.11 -29.69 -13.72
CA TYR A 482 -5.67 -30.27 -12.46
C TYR A 482 -6.88 -30.77 -11.65
N ALA A 483 -6.97 -32.08 -11.45
CA ALA A 483 -8.08 -32.70 -10.71
C ALA A 483 -8.24 -32.14 -9.29
N SER A 484 -7.12 -31.81 -8.63
CA SER A 484 -7.08 -31.19 -7.29
C SER A 484 -7.71 -29.80 -7.23
N LEU A 485 -7.74 -29.06 -8.35
CA LEU A 485 -8.25 -27.69 -8.42
C LEU A 485 -9.70 -27.60 -8.89
N THR A 486 -10.28 -28.70 -9.39
CA THR A 486 -11.64 -28.68 -9.94
C THR A 486 -12.67 -28.23 -8.91
N ALA A 487 -12.63 -28.78 -7.70
CA ALA A 487 -13.55 -28.42 -6.62
C ALA A 487 -13.24 -27.03 -6.00
N LEU A 488 -12.02 -26.51 -6.16
CA LEU A 488 -11.63 -25.20 -5.63
C LEU A 488 -12.10 -24.05 -6.53
N ARG A 489 -12.28 -24.30 -7.80
CA ARG A 489 -12.74 -23.32 -8.79
C ARG A 489 -14.21 -22.92 -8.60
N GLU A 490 -15.08 -23.90 -8.30
CA GLU A 490 -16.53 -23.70 -8.26
C GLU A 490 -17.01 -22.59 -7.30
N PRO A 491 -16.52 -22.47 -6.05
CA PRO A 491 -16.92 -21.37 -5.16
C PRO A 491 -16.61 -19.99 -5.73
N LEU A 492 -15.47 -19.86 -6.41
CA LEU A 492 -15.07 -18.59 -7.05
C LEU A 492 -15.97 -18.26 -8.25
N GLU A 493 -16.27 -19.23 -9.09
CA GLU A 493 -17.16 -19.05 -10.25
C GLU A 493 -18.58 -18.62 -9.81
N HIS A 494 -19.10 -19.27 -8.77
CA HIS A 494 -20.41 -18.89 -8.20
C HIS A 494 -20.38 -17.47 -7.61
N LEU A 495 -19.30 -17.11 -6.89
CA LEU A 495 -19.14 -15.77 -6.35
C LEU A 495 -19.09 -14.73 -7.48
N VAL A 496 -18.31 -14.97 -8.52
CA VAL A 496 -18.16 -14.06 -9.68
C VAL A 496 -19.50 -13.85 -10.39
N ALA A 497 -20.22 -14.92 -10.68
CA ALA A 497 -21.52 -14.84 -11.35
C ALA A 497 -22.52 -14.00 -10.55
N ARG A 498 -22.58 -14.21 -9.24
CA ARG A 498 -23.47 -13.47 -8.35
C ARG A 498 -23.05 -12.02 -8.20
N LEU A 499 -21.73 -11.76 -8.04
CA LEU A 499 -21.17 -10.41 -7.97
C LEU A 499 -21.47 -9.61 -9.24
N GLN A 500 -21.38 -10.23 -10.43
CA GLN A 500 -21.75 -9.57 -11.69
C GLN A 500 -23.21 -9.12 -11.70
N SER A 501 -24.13 -9.99 -11.27
CA SER A 501 -25.57 -9.66 -11.19
C SER A 501 -25.82 -8.48 -10.24
N VAL A 502 -25.20 -8.51 -9.06
CA VAL A 502 -25.28 -7.41 -8.07
C VAL A 502 -24.72 -6.11 -8.64
N THR A 503 -23.56 -6.18 -9.29
CA THR A 503 -22.91 -5.02 -9.91
C THR A 503 -23.79 -4.36 -10.96
N ILE A 504 -24.38 -5.15 -11.88
CA ILE A 504 -25.30 -4.64 -12.91
C ILE A 504 -26.49 -3.94 -12.26
N GLY A 505 -27.08 -4.55 -11.23
CA GLY A 505 -28.22 -3.96 -10.52
C GLY A 505 -27.86 -2.64 -9.83
N LEU A 506 -26.73 -2.56 -9.13
CA LEU A 506 -26.28 -1.34 -8.44
C LEU A 506 -25.94 -0.21 -9.44
N LEU A 507 -25.26 -0.53 -10.54
CA LEU A 507 -24.95 0.45 -11.59
C LEU A 507 -26.22 0.94 -12.31
N THR A 508 -27.22 0.08 -12.48
CA THR A 508 -28.53 0.46 -13.04
C THR A 508 -29.25 1.44 -12.11
N ASP A 509 -29.27 1.16 -10.81
CA ASP A 509 -29.86 2.06 -9.81
C ASP A 509 -29.12 3.41 -9.75
N LEU A 510 -27.78 3.42 -9.85
CA LEU A 510 -26.99 4.65 -9.96
C LEU A 510 -27.38 5.46 -11.20
N ALA A 511 -27.50 4.82 -12.35
CA ALA A 511 -27.91 5.48 -13.60
C ALA A 511 -29.34 6.05 -13.53
N GLN A 512 -30.22 5.48 -12.68
CA GLN A 512 -31.57 6.00 -12.39
C GLN A 512 -31.58 7.11 -11.33
N GLY A 513 -30.43 7.56 -10.83
CA GLY A 513 -30.32 8.62 -9.82
C GLY A 513 -30.53 8.17 -8.37
N LYS A 514 -30.64 6.85 -8.10
CA LYS A 514 -30.79 6.31 -6.74
C LYS A 514 -29.44 6.23 -6.01
N VAL A 515 -28.66 7.32 -6.03
CA VAL A 515 -27.25 7.34 -5.65
C VAL A 515 -27.03 6.89 -4.20
N ASN A 516 -27.72 7.52 -3.23
CA ASN A 516 -27.51 7.21 -1.80
C ASN A 516 -27.80 5.74 -1.48
N ARG A 517 -28.89 5.18 -2.02
CA ARG A 517 -29.28 3.79 -1.78
C ARG A 517 -28.29 2.80 -2.43
N SER A 518 -27.82 3.10 -3.65
CA SER A 518 -26.88 2.23 -4.36
C SER A 518 -25.51 2.19 -3.70
N LEU A 519 -25.09 3.30 -3.09
CA LEU A 519 -23.76 3.44 -2.45
C LEU A 519 -23.77 3.18 -0.94
N ALA A 520 -24.94 3.03 -0.31
CA ALA A 520 -25.08 2.88 1.15
C ALA A 520 -24.18 1.75 1.71
N ASN A 521 -24.13 0.61 1.01
CA ASN A 521 -23.38 -0.57 1.42
C ASN A 521 -22.11 -0.80 0.57
N SER A 522 -21.52 0.27 0.01
CA SER A 522 -20.33 0.17 -0.84
C SER A 522 -19.13 -0.48 -0.16
N ALA A 523 -18.98 -0.36 1.17
CA ALA A 523 -17.92 -1.02 1.93
C ALA A 523 -18.05 -2.56 1.89
N LEU A 524 -19.26 -3.10 1.97
CA LEU A 524 -19.51 -4.54 1.80
C LEU A 524 -19.17 -4.98 0.36
N TYR A 525 -19.54 -4.14 -0.62
CA TYR A 525 -19.19 -4.39 -2.02
C TYR A 525 -17.69 -4.46 -2.22
N LEU A 526 -16.91 -3.51 -1.66
CA LEU A 526 -15.44 -3.51 -1.71
C LEU A 526 -14.86 -4.79 -1.10
N LYS A 527 -15.38 -5.25 0.04
CA LYS A 527 -14.96 -6.50 0.68
C LYS A 527 -15.17 -7.69 -0.25
N VAL A 528 -16.39 -7.87 -0.78
CA VAL A 528 -16.73 -8.99 -1.67
C VAL A 528 -15.91 -8.96 -2.96
N PHE A 529 -15.77 -7.78 -3.56
CA PHE A 529 -14.96 -7.61 -4.76
C PHE A 529 -13.49 -7.97 -4.49
N GLY A 530 -12.96 -7.53 -3.36
CA GLY A 530 -11.60 -7.86 -2.92
C GLY A 530 -11.40 -9.35 -2.69
N HIS A 531 -12.34 -10.04 -2.03
CA HIS A 531 -12.29 -11.51 -1.88
C HIS A 531 -12.34 -12.23 -3.23
N THR A 532 -13.11 -11.72 -4.18
CA THR A 532 -13.14 -12.26 -5.54
C THR A 532 -11.77 -12.15 -6.22
N VAL A 533 -11.13 -10.99 -6.12
CA VAL A 533 -9.79 -10.75 -6.70
C VAL A 533 -8.73 -11.62 -6.03
N ILE A 534 -8.71 -11.69 -4.70
CA ILE A 534 -7.77 -12.54 -3.96
C ILE A 534 -8.01 -14.02 -4.24
N GLY A 535 -9.28 -14.45 -4.33
CA GLY A 535 -9.62 -15.83 -4.73
C GLY A 535 -9.09 -16.21 -6.11
N TRP A 536 -9.20 -15.27 -7.06
CA TRP A 536 -8.59 -15.43 -8.38
C TRP A 536 -7.07 -15.55 -8.29
N ARG A 537 -6.42 -14.68 -7.54
CA ARG A 537 -4.95 -14.73 -7.37
C ARG A 537 -4.51 -16.04 -6.69
N TRP A 538 -5.26 -16.54 -5.70
CA TRP A 538 -5.01 -17.85 -5.12
C TRP A 538 -5.17 -19.01 -6.10
N LEU A 539 -6.12 -18.93 -7.03
CA LEU A 539 -6.26 -19.95 -8.06
C LEU A 539 -5.07 -19.95 -9.04
N GLU A 540 -4.55 -18.75 -9.39
CA GLU A 540 -3.29 -18.61 -10.17
C GLU A 540 -2.10 -19.26 -9.44
N GLN A 541 -1.90 -18.92 -8.17
CA GLN A 541 -0.83 -19.51 -7.36
C GLN A 541 -0.99 -21.03 -7.23
N ALA A 542 -2.21 -21.54 -7.10
CA ALA A 542 -2.47 -22.98 -7.02
C ALA A 542 -2.10 -23.70 -8.33
N ILE A 543 -2.40 -23.13 -9.48
CA ILE A 543 -1.96 -23.67 -10.78
C ILE A 543 -0.44 -23.75 -10.83
N ARG A 544 0.28 -22.69 -10.44
CA ARG A 544 1.75 -22.67 -10.42
C ARG A 544 2.32 -23.68 -9.42
N ALA A 545 1.65 -23.88 -8.28
CA ALA A 545 2.05 -24.88 -7.30
C ALA A 545 1.91 -26.31 -7.84
N GLU A 546 0.84 -26.63 -8.60
CA GLU A 546 0.68 -27.92 -9.29
C GLU A 546 1.77 -28.11 -10.35
N GLU A 547 2.07 -27.09 -11.15
CA GLU A 547 3.18 -27.12 -12.12
C GLU A 547 4.53 -27.37 -11.40
N GLY A 548 4.74 -26.73 -10.25
CA GLY A 548 5.92 -26.91 -9.43
C GLY A 548 6.05 -28.34 -8.88
N LEU A 549 4.96 -28.93 -8.39
CA LEU A 549 4.95 -30.34 -7.95
C LEU A 549 5.25 -31.30 -9.11
N ALA A 550 4.73 -31.02 -10.31
CA ALA A 550 4.98 -31.85 -11.50
C ALA A 550 6.45 -31.82 -11.94
N ARG A 551 7.20 -30.74 -11.65
CA ARG A 551 8.65 -30.65 -11.92
C ARG A 551 9.50 -31.56 -11.04
N GLY A 552 8.95 -32.06 -9.92
CA GLY A 552 9.55 -33.12 -9.10
C GLY A 552 10.72 -32.69 -8.20
N ASN A 553 10.91 -31.40 -7.93
CA ASN A 553 11.92 -30.93 -6.97
C ASN A 553 11.50 -31.27 -5.53
N ALA A 554 12.15 -32.27 -4.93
CA ALA A 554 11.83 -32.76 -3.59
C ALA A 554 11.96 -31.65 -2.51
N ALA A 555 12.86 -30.69 -2.67
CA ALA A 555 13.07 -29.61 -1.71
C ALA A 555 11.87 -28.66 -1.62
N ASP A 556 11.10 -28.50 -2.70
CA ASP A 556 9.99 -27.56 -2.79
C ASP A 556 8.59 -28.19 -2.55
N VAL A 557 8.51 -29.51 -2.40
CA VAL A 557 7.22 -30.21 -2.24
C VAL A 557 6.40 -29.67 -1.08
N ALA A 558 7.02 -29.43 0.08
CA ALA A 558 6.33 -28.90 1.25
C ALA A 558 5.82 -27.46 1.00
N PHE A 559 6.58 -26.64 0.29
CA PHE A 559 6.21 -25.28 -0.08
C PHE A 559 4.97 -25.28 -1.00
N TYR A 560 4.99 -26.04 -2.08
CA TYR A 560 3.85 -26.11 -3.02
C TYR A 560 2.59 -26.69 -2.38
N LYS A 561 2.72 -27.73 -1.53
CA LYS A 561 1.60 -28.24 -0.75
C LYS A 561 1.03 -27.19 0.20
N GLY A 562 1.88 -26.34 0.80
CA GLY A 562 1.48 -25.23 1.62
C GLY A 562 0.68 -24.17 0.82
N LYS A 563 1.08 -23.87 -0.42
CA LYS A 563 0.34 -23.00 -1.33
C LYS A 563 -1.04 -23.56 -1.68
N LEU A 564 -1.11 -24.83 -2.06
CA LEU A 564 -2.38 -25.51 -2.35
C LEU A 564 -3.32 -25.53 -1.15
N GLN A 565 -2.81 -25.76 0.07
CA GLN A 565 -3.62 -25.75 1.27
C GLN A 565 -4.14 -24.36 1.63
N ALA A 566 -3.35 -23.30 1.42
CA ALA A 566 -3.77 -21.91 1.60
C ALA A 566 -4.83 -21.50 0.56
N ALA A 567 -4.64 -21.86 -0.71
CA ALA A 567 -5.62 -21.67 -1.76
C ALA A 567 -6.95 -22.39 -1.44
N ARG A 568 -6.86 -23.67 -1.00
CA ARG A 568 -8.03 -24.42 -0.56
C ARG A 568 -8.75 -23.70 0.57
N TYR A 569 -8.04 -23.27 1.62
CA TYR A 569 -8.64 -22.55 2.74
C TYR A 569 -9.38 -21.30 2.23
N PHE A 570 -8.72 -20.45 1.46
CA PHE A 570 -9.33 -19.20 0.98
C PHE A 570 -10.57 -19.44 0.13
N LEU A 571 -10.48 -20.37 -0.83
CA LEU A 571 -11.57 -20.66 -1.77
C LEU A 571 -12.76 -21.39 -1.13
N THR A 572 -12.54 -22.18 -0.05
CA THR A 572 -13.61 -22.97 0.57
C THR A 572 -14.14 -22.37 1.89
N TRP A 573 -13.41 -21.46 2.54
CA TRP A 573 -13.82 -20.84 3.79
C TRP A 573 -14.14 -19.35 3.63
N GLU A 574 -13.24 -18.60 2.99
CA GLU A 574 -13.38 -17.14 2.89
C GLU A 574 -14.33 -16.73 1.75
N VAL A 575 -14.18 -17.31 0.56
CA VAL A 575 -15.02 -16.99 -0.60
C VAL A 575 -16.51 -17.25 -0.33
N PRO A 576 -16.94 -18.39 0.24
CA PRO A 576 -18.35 -18.61 0.56
C PRO A 576 -18.93 -17.66 1.61
N SER A 577 -18.09 -17.11 2.53
CA SER A 577 -18.57 -16.15 3.53
C SER A 577 -19.15 -14.89 2.91
N CYS A 578 -18.72 -14.53 1.69
CA CYS A 578 -19.18 -13.34 0.96
C CYS A 578 -20.65 -13.42 0.48
N HIS A 579 -21.26 -14.60 0.49
CA HIS A 579 -22.65 -14.74 0.03
C HIS A 579 -23.67 -14.03 0.91
N HIS A 580 -23.36 -13.81 2.19
CA HIS A 580 -24.19 -13.05 3.10
C HIS A 580 -24.18 -11.55 2.72
N GLU A 581 -23.00 -10.98 2.51
CA GLU A 581 -22.89 -9.58 2.08
C GLU A 581 -23.53 -9.34 0.72
N LEU A 582 -23.42 -10.30 -0.20
CA LEU A 582 -24.12 -10.21 -1.49
C LEU A 582 -25.65 -10.19 -1.33
N ALA A 583 -26.21 -10.93 -0.37
CA ALA A 583 -27.65 -10.90 -0.11
C ALA A 583 -28.12 -9.51 0.38
N ILE A 584 -27.34 -8.86 1.24
CA ILE A 584 -27.59 -7.48 1.70
C ILE A 584 -27.53 -6.50 0.51
N LEU A 585 -26.52 -6.65 -0.34
CA LEU A 585 -26.35 -5.81 -1.53
C LEU A 585 -27.47 -6.04 -2.56
N GLU A 586 -27.90 -7.26 -2.78
CA GLU A 586 -29.02 -7.62 -3.67
C GLU A 586 -30.34 -7.01 -3.20
N ALA A 587 -30.60 -7.06 -1.91
CA ALA A 587 -31.78 -6.49 -1.29
C ALA A 587 -31.80 -4.94 -1.32
N ARG A 588 -30.65 -4.28 -1.58
CA ARG A 588 -30.47 -2.84 -1.38
C ARG A 588 -30.86 -2.45 0.05
N ASP A 589 -30.43 -3.25 1.02
CA ASP A 589 -30.74 -3.04 2.42
C ASP A 589 -30.41 -1.61 2.84
N ASP A 590 -31.37 -0.94 3.46
CA ASP A 590 -31.26 0.47 3.85
C ASP A 590 -31.25 0.68 5.36
N THR A 591 -31.04 -0.38 6.13
CA THR A 591 -31.01 -0.35 7.59
C THR A 591 -30.05 0.73 8.12
N CYS A 592 -28.82 0.77 7.58
CA CYS A 592 -27.84 1.79 8.01
C CYS A 592 -28.18 3.18 7.47
N LEU A 593 -28.67 3.28 6.24
CA LEU A 593 -29.04 4.56 5.62
C LEU A 593 -30.28 5.19 6.30
N GLY A 594 -31.20 4.36 6.76
CA GLY A 594 -32.43 4.78 7.44
C GLY A 594 -32.27 5.13 8.91
N MET A 595 -31.11 4.83 9.54
CA MET A 595 -30.84 5.12 10.96
C MET A 595 -30.84 6.62 11.20
N GLN A 596 -31.55 7.08 12.22
CA GLN A 596 -31.63 8.49 12.60
C GLN A 596 -30.65 8.78 13.75
N ASP A 597 -30.13 10.03 13.80
CA ASP A 597 -29.18 10.47 14.83
C ASP A 597 -29.70 10.26 16.25
N GLU A 598 -30.97 10.54 16.45
CA GLU A 598 -31.64 10.44 17.76
C GLU A 598 -31.90 8.99 18.21
N TRP A 599 -31.62 7.99 17.35
CA TRP A 599 -31.79 6.57 17.72
C TRP A 599 -30.49 5.91 18.18
N PHE A 600 -29.34 6.61 18.11
CA PHE A 600 -28.08 6.21 18.73
C PHE A 600 -28.08 6.62 20.20
#